data_04ac62883f4a11a5d6b5d276e3563c9d
#
_entry.id   04ac62883f4a11a5d6b5d276e3563c9d
#
_cell.length_a   1.000
_cell.length_b   1.000
_cell.length_c   1.000
_cell.angle_alpha   90.00
_cell.angle_beta   90.00
_cell.angle_gamma   90.00
#
_symmetry.space_group_name_H-M   'P 1'
#
loop_
_entity.id
_entity.type
_entity.pdbx_description
1 polymer ?
#
loop_
_entity_poly.entity_id
_entity_poly.type
_entity_poly.pdbx_seq_one_letter_code
_entity_poly.pdbx_strand_id
1 'polypeptide(L)'
;TGDPIRTRLGDIAETSRFIERMGFHGCTTAEVGHDPFLPFVVASEHTQHLTFCTNVAVAFPRSPFVTAQLAWDLQQFSDGRFQLGLGSQVKGNIVRRYSTAWSGPPGPRMREYVVM
;
A
#
# COMPACT_ATOMS: atom_id res chain seq x y z
N THR A 1 -9.36 -6.16 8.83
CA THR A 1 -9.01 -6.39 7.44
C THR A 1 -8.96 -7.89 7.17
N GLY A 2 -9.49 -8.35 6.05
CA GLY A 2 -9.39 -9.74 5.65
C GLY A 2 -7.97 -10.13 5.27
N ASP A 3 -7.75 -11.41 5.03
CA ASP A 3 -6.48 -11.94 4.54
C ASP A 3 -6.17 -11.33 3.17
N PRO A 4 -5.13 -10.49 3.04
CA PRO A 4 -4.84 -9.80 1.77
C PRO A 4 -4.48 -10.76 0.64
N ILE A 5 -3.99 -11.96 0.97
CA ILE A 5 -3.65 -12.96 -0.04
C ILE A 5 -4.91 -13.52 -0.69
N ARG A 6 -5.99 -13.59 0.04
CA ARG A 6 -7.26 -14.18 -0.40
C ARG A 6 -8.28 -13.14 -0.88
N THR A 7 -8.03 -11.87 -0.59
CA THR A 7 -8.97 -10.82 -0.97
C THR A 7 -8.80 -10.47 -2.45
N ARG A 8 -9.87 -10.64 -3.20
CA ARG A 8 -9.89 -10.35 -4.64
C ARG A 8 -10.34 -8.92 -4.86
N LEU A 9 -9.81 -8.27 -5.88
CA LEU A 9 -10.20 -6.88 -6.19
C LEU A 9 -11.71 -6.73 -6.37
N GLY A 10 -12.36 -7.76 -6.94
CA GLY A 10 -13.81 -7.73 -7.11
C GLY A 10 -14.60 -7.72 -5.81
N ASP A 11 -14.00 -8.13 -4.71
CA ASP A 11 -14.65 -8.19 -3.40
C ASP A 11 -14.40 -6.95 -2.55
N ILE A 12 -13.49 -6.07 -2.97
CA ILE A 12 -13.06 -4.93 -2.16
C ILE A 12 -14.21 -3.94 -1.90
N ALA A 13 -15.04 -3.70 -2.90
CA ALA A 13 -16.17 -2.76 -2.75
C ALA A 13 -17.07 -3.17 -1.58
N GLU A 14 -17.47 -4.42 -1.55
CA GLU A 14 -18.36 -4.94 -0.51
C GLU A 14 -17.65 -5.00 0.84
N THR A 15 -16.41 -5.52 0.85
CA THR A 15 -15.61 -5.62 2.08
C THR A 15 -15.37 -4.26 2.72
N SER A 16 -15.03 -3.25 1.92
CA SER A 16 -14.75 -1.91 2.45
C SER A 16 -16.01 -1.24 2.97
N ARG A 17 -17.15 -1.41 2.31
CA ARG A 17 -18.43 -0.93 2.83
C ARG A 17 -18.77 -1.58 4.17
N PHE A 18 -18.52 -2.88 4.28
CA PHE A 18 -18.77 -3.61 5.52
C PHE A 18 -17.90 -3.08 6.66
N ILE A 19 -16.60 -2.88 6.40
CA ILE A 19 -15.67 -2.36 7.39
C ILE A 19 -16.13 -0.97 7.87
N GLU A 20 -16.52 -0.12 6.95
CA GLU A 20 -16.99 1.22 7.28
C GLU A 20 -18.28 1.20 8.10
N ARG A 21 -19.24 0.35 7.72
CA ARG A 21 -20.49 0.19 8.46
C ARG A 21 -20.29 -0.33 9.88
N MET A 22 -19.27 -1.16 10.09
CA MET A 22 -18.96 -1.69 11.41
C MET A 22 -18.31 -0.65 12.33
N GLY A 23 -18.01 0.53 11.84
CA GLY A 23 -17.47 1.61 12.65
C GLY A 23 -15.95 1.65 12.74
N PHE A 24 -15.24 0.91 11.93
CA PHE A 24 -13.78 1.01 11.89
C PHE A 24 -13.36 2.32 11.23
N HIS A 25 -12.31 2.94 11.77
CA HIS A 25 -11.79 4.19 11.24
C HIS A 25 -10.97 4.02 9.98
N GLY A 26 -10.31 2.87 9.84
CA GLY A 26 -9.43 2.64 8.70
C GLY A 26 -9.13 1.17 8.47
N CYS A 27 -8.46 0.91 7.39
CA CYS A 27 -7.99 -0.42 7.06
C CYS A 27 -6.61 -0.34 6.41
N THR A 28 -5.92 -1.47 6.43
CA THR A 28 -4.56 -1.57 5.90
C THR A 28 -4.47 -2.67 4.87
N THR A 29 -3.47 -2.56 4.01
CA THR A 29 -3.08 -3.63 3.09
C THR A 29 -1.63 -3.98 3.33
N ALA A 30 -1.27 -5.22 2.97
CA ALA A 30 0.12 -5.67 2.98
C ALA A 30 0.49 -6.13 1.58
N GLU A 31 1.74 -5.92 1.21
CA GLU A 31 2.22 -6.37 -0.09
C GLU A 31 2.71 -7.82 0.02
N VAL A 32 1.75 -8.76 0.01
CA VAL A 32 2.03 -10.19 0.08
C VAL A 32 1.21 -10.87 -1.02
N GLY A 33 1.83 -11.04 -2.18
CA GLY A 33 1.18 -11.67 -3.32
C GLY A 33 0.19 -10.80 -4.09
N HIS A 34 -0.05 -9.59 -3.63
CA HIS A 34 -0.95 -8.62 -4.28
C HIS A 34 -0.35 -7.23 -4.21
N ASP A 35 -0.75 -6.38 -5.14
CA ASP A 35 -0.42 -4.96 -5.09
C ASP A 35 -1.11 -4.31 -3.89
N PRO A 36 -0.40 -3.55 -3.06
CA PRO A 36 -1.01 -2.96 -1.87
C PRO A 36 -1.83 -1.70 -2.15
N PHE A 37 -1.70 -1.08 -3.33
CA PHE A 37 -2.36 0.18 -3.67
C PHE A 37 -3.71 -0.01 -4.35
N LEU A 38 -3.81 -1.00 -5.24
CA LEU A 38 -5.01 -1.20 -6.05
C LEU A 38 -6.29 -1.38 -5.23
N PRO A 39 -6.27 -2.13 -4.11
CA PRO A 39 -7.49 -2.26 -3.30
C PRO A 39 -8.03 -0.94 -2.82
N PHE A 40 -7.17 0.05 -2.57
CA PHE A 40 -7.60 1.35 -2.06
C PHE A 40 -8.28 2.22 -3.12
N VAL A 41 -7.98 2.01 -4.39
CA VAL A 41 -8.72 2.68 -5.46
C VAL A 41 -10.18 2.27 -5.40
N VAL A 42 -10.44 0.96 -5.31
CA VAL A 42 -11.81 0.43 -5.24
C VAL A 42 -12.48 0.85 -3.93
N ALA A 43 -11.78 0.67 -2.80
CA ALA A 43 -12.33 1.01 -1.49
C ALA A 43 -12.66 2.50 -1.39
N SER A 44 -11.81 3.36 -1.92
CA SER A 44 -12.01 4.80 -1.90
C SER A 44 -13.29 5.21 -2.62
N GLU A 45 -13.58 4.55 -3.73
CA GLU A 45 -14.78 4.82 -4.54
C GLU A 45 -16.08 4.42 -3.84
N HIS A 46 -16.00 3.46 -2.93
CA HIS A 46 -17.18 2.86 -2.29
C HIS A 46 -17.33 3.18 -0.81
N THR A 47 -16.49 4.06 -0.27
CA THR A 47 -16.55 4.50 1.13
C THR A 47 -16.48 6.02 1.21
N GLN A 48 -16.82 6.57 2.37
CA GLN A 48 -16.83 8.03 2.55
C GLN A 48 -15.88 8.53 3.63
N HIS A 49 -15.64 7.73 4.67
CA HIS A 49 -14.85 8.15 5.83
C HIS A 49 -13.68 7.24 6.15
N LEU A 50 -13.65 6.06 5.59
CA LEU A 50 -12.62 5.07 5.89
C LEU A 50 -11.25 5.56 5.44
N THR A 51 -10.27 5.49 6.33
CA THR A 51 -8.88 5.83 6.00
C THR A 51 -8.12 4.59 5.56
N PHE A 52 -7.10 4.80 4.75
CA PHE A 52 -6.35 3.71 4.13
C PHE A 52 -4.86 3.88 4.37
N CYS A 53 -4.18 2.79 4.73
CA CYS A 53 -2.74 2.81 4.92
C CYS A 53 -2.13 1.53 4.36
N THR A 54 -1.10 1.66 3.52
CA THR A 54 -0.31 0.49 3.14
C THR A 54 0.55 0.08 4.34
N ASN A 55 0.53 -1.19 4.68
CA ASN A 55 1.27 -1.68 5.85
C ASN A 55 1.93 -3.04 5.53
N VAL A 56 2.95 -3.03 4.77
CA VAL A 56 3.58 -1.88 4.12
C VAL A 56 3.65 -2.10 2.63
N ALA A 57 3.85 -1.01 1.86
CA ALA A 57 4.27 -1.12 0.48
C ALA A 57 5.78 -1.29 0.44
N VAL A 58 6.26 -2.21 -0.40
CA VAL A 58 7.70 -2.48 -0.48
C VAL A 58 8.36 -1.39 -1.32
N ALA A 59 9.30 -0.66 -0.71
CA ALA A 59 9.85 0.55 -1.32
C ALA A 59 10.80 0.29 -2.47
N PHE A 60 11.80 -0.56 -2.24
CA PHE A 60 12.97 -0.61 -3.12
C PHE A 60 12.71 -1.13 -4.55
N PRO A 61 11.74 -2.01 -4.80
CA PRO A 61 11.42 -2.39 -6.19
C PRO A 61 10.77 -1.28 -7.01
N ARG A 62 10.25 -0.24 -6.34
CA ARG A 62 9.65 0.91 -7.01
C ARG A 62 10.58 2.12 -6.90
N SER A 63 10.66 2.92 -7.95
CA SER A 63 11.39 4.18 -7.82
C SER A 63 10.62 5.14 -6.90
N PRO A 64 11.33 6.05 -6.21
CA PRO A 64 10.64 7.04 -5.38
C PRO A 64 9.63 7.87 -6.15
N PHE A 65 9.93 8.18 -7.39
CA PHE A 65 9.02 8.97 -8.24
C PHE A 65 7.74 8.20 -8.55
N VAL A 66 7.84 6.92 -8.87
CA VAL A 66 6.67 6.07 -9.14
C VAL A 66 5.79 5.96 -7.90
N THR A 67 6.39 5.74 -6.75
CA THR A 67 5.65 5.67 -5.49
C THR A 67 4.97 7.01 -5.17
N ALA A 68 5.66 8.11 -5.41
CA ALA A 68 5.10 9.45 -5.17
C ALA A 68 3.89 9.71 -6.06
N GLN A 69 3.93 9.30 -7.31
CA GLN A 69 2.78 9.43 -8.22
C GLN A 69 1.58 8.62 -7.75
N LEU A 70 1.82 7.37 -7.35
CA LEU A 70 0.75 6.51 -6.82
C LEU A 70 0.12 7.11 -5.57
N ALA A 71 0.96 7.56 -4.64
CA ALA A 71 0.48 8.13 -3.39
C ALA A 71 -0.29 9.43 -3.64
N TRP A 72 0.18 10.26 -4.55
CA TRP A 72 -0.48 11.50 -4.91
C TRP A 72 -1.88 11.24 -5.48
N ASP A 73 -1.96 10.34 -6.46
CA ASP A 73 -3.24 10.02 -7.08
C ASP A 73 -4.23 9.43 -6.07
N LEU A 74 -3.77 8.52 -5.22
CA LEU A 74 -4.62 7.93 -4.18
C LEU A 74 -5.06 8.97 -3.15
N GLN A 75 -4.17 9.89 -2.78
CA GLN A 75 -4.50 10.93 -1.82
C GLN A 75 -5.60 11.85 -2.37
N GLN A 76 -5.49 12.22 -3.64
CA GLN A 76 -6.51 13.03 -4.30
C GLN A 76 -7.82 12.26 -4.49
N PHE A 77 -7.72 11.05 -5.01
CA PHE A 77 -8.91 10.25 -5.29
C PHE A 77 -9.69 9.89 -4.02
N SER A 78 -8.99 9.65 -2.92
CA SER A 78 -9.61 9.32 -1.64
C SER A 78 -10.01 10.55 -0.82
N ASP A 79 -9.78 11.73 -1.35
CA ASP A 79 -10.08 12.99 -0.66
C ASP A 79 -9.34 13.08 0.69
N GLY A 80 -8.05 12.78 0.65
CA GLY A 80 -7.17 12.92 1.82
C GLY A 80 -7.17 11.76 2.80
N ARG A 81 -7.74 10.62 2.42
CA ARG A 81 -7.88 9.48 3.34
C ARG A 81 -6.76 8.44 3.23
N PHE A 82 -5.77 8.68 2.36
CA PHE A 82 -4.69 7.73 2.13
C PHE A 82 -3.43 8.10 2.91
N GLN A 83 -2.80 7.10 3.52
CA GLN A 83 -1.51 7.23 4.16
C GLN A 83 -0.55 6.21 3.55
N LEU A 84 0.66 6.65 3.23
CA LEU A 84 1.67 5.79 2.63
C LEU A 84 2.55 5.17 3.72
N GLY A 85 2.45 3.86 3.88
CA GLY A 85 3.36 3.10 4.73
C GLY A 85 4.37 2.35 3.87
N LEU A 86 5.65 2.57 4.12
CA LEU A 86 6.74 1.98 3.34
C LEU A 86 7.57 1.04 4.20
N GLY A 87 8.06 -0.04 3.60
CA GLY A 87 8.95 -0.98 4.25
C GLY A 87 10.06 -1.40 3.32
N SER A 88 11.18 -1.82 3.91
CA SER A 88 12.36 -2.23 3.14
C SER A 88 12.35 -3.70 2.75
N GLN A 89 11.61 -4.53 3.47
CA GLN A 89 11.64 -5.98 3.33
C GLN A 89 13.04 -6.57 3.57
N VAL A 90 13.14 -7.89 3.59
CA VAL A 90 14.40 -8.58 3.73
C VAL A 90 15.05 -8.78 2.36
N LYS A 91 16.39 -8.88 2.35
CA LYS A 91 17.16 -9.02 1.13
C LYS A 91 16.65 -10.15 0.22
N GLY A 92 16.33 -11.32 0.80
CA GLY A 92 15.84 -12.45 0.03
C GLY A 92 14.60 -12.14 -0.78
N ASN A 93 13.65 -11.42 -0.19
CA ASN A 93 12.44 -11.00 -0.90
C ASN A 93 12.75 -10.01 -2.02
N ILE A 94 13.61 -9.03 -1.76
CA ILE A 94 13.96 -8.02 -2.75
C ILE A 94 14.63 -8.66 -3.95
N VAL A 95 15.59 -9.54 -3.73
CA VAL A 95 16.37 -10.16 -4.82
C VAL A 95 15.55 -11.23 -5.55
N ARG A 96 14.88 -12.11 -4.81
CA ARG A 96 14.21 -13.28 -5.40
C ARG A 96 12.82 -13.00 -5.90
N ARG A 97 12.03 -12.29 -5.10
CA ARG A 97 10.61 -12.05 -5.43
C ARG A 97 10.44 -10.85 -6.34
N TYR A 98 11.21 -9.80 -6.13
CA TYR A 98 11.08 -8.55 -6.88
C TYR A 98 12.15 -8.37 -7.93
N SER A 99 13.12 -9.29 -8.04
CA SER A 99 14.20 -9.22 -9.02
C SER A 99 14.94 -7.88 -8.97
N THR A 100 15.11 -7.35 -7.77
CA THR A 100 15.71 -6.03 -7.56
C THR A 100 17.02 -6.19 -6.83
N ALA A 101 18.05 -5.45 -7.25
CA ALA A 101 19.36 -5.51 -6.62
C ALA A 101 19.30 -4.97 -5.19
N TRP A 102 20.02 -5.63 -4.28
CA TRP A 102 20.17 -5.16 -2.92
C TRP A 102 21.42 -4.28 -2.85
N SER A 103 21.23 -2.98 -2.67
CA SER A 103 22.32 -2.00 -2.81
C SER A 103 22.74 -1.37 -1.48
N GLY A 104 22.87 -2.18 -0.43
CA GLY A 104 23.44 -1.73 0.82
C GLY A 104 22.46 -1.74 1.99
N PRO A 105 22.84 -1.16 3.14
CA PRO A 105 22.01 -1.15 4.33
C PRO A 105 20.65 -0.49 4.09
N PRO A 106 19.56 -1.10 4.58
CA PRO A 106 18.21 -0.59 4.27
C PRO A 106 17.88 0.76 4.92
N GLY A 107 18.44 1.05 6.10
CA GLY A 107 18.13 2.29 6.79
C GLY A 107 18.54 3.54 6.00
N PRO A 108 19.81 3.70 5.65
CA PRO A 108 20.25 4.85 4.85
C PRO A 108 19.55 4.91 3.50
N ARG A 109 19.34 3.78 2.86
CA ARG A 109 18.67 3.72 1.58
C ARG A 109 17.20 4.16 1.69
N MET A 110 16.52 3.75 2.75
CA MET A 110 15.15 4.18 3.00
C MET A 110 15.08 5.68 3.22
N ARG A 111 16.04 6.25 3.94
CA ARG A 111 16.09 7.68 4.14
C ARG A 111 16.21 8.42 2.83
N GLU A 112 17.10 8.00 1.95
CA GLU A 112 17.24 8.59 0.62
C GLU A 112 15.95 8.49 -0.17
N TYR A 113 15.30 7.33 -0.10
CA TYR A 113 14.05 7.09 -0.80
C TYR A 113 12.96 8.08 -0.38
N VAL A 114 12.83 8.31 0.93
CA VAL A 114 11.77 9.16 1.48
C VAL A 114 12.03 10.64 1.20
N VAL A 115 13.29 11.09 1.22
CA VAL A 115 13.61 12.51 1.03
C VAL A 115 13.72 12.94 -0.42
N MET A 116 13.71 11.98 -1.33
CA MET A 116 13.63 12.33 -2.74
C MET A 116 12.21 12.74 -3.12
#